data_3d03550c149a9fc8fafe6d916080f862
#
_entry.id   3d03550c149a9fc8fafe6d916080f862
#
_cell.length_a   1.000
_cell.length_b   1.000
_cell.length_c   1.000
_cell.angle_alpha   90.00
_cell.angle_beta   90.00
_cell.angle_gamma   90.00
#
_symmetry.space_group_name_H-M   'P 1'
#
loop_
_entity.id
_entity.type
_entity.pdbx_description
1 polymer ?
#
loop_
_entity_poly.entity_id
_entity_poly.type
_entity_poly.pdbx_seq_one_letter_code
_entity_poly.pdbx_strand_id
1 'polypeptide(L)'
;MVLIGIDLAWGERNRDGMCTIHFTRDGVYVEDFAYPHGDDQLIEELQQRLSPSSRALLTVDAPLVVPNRRGSRPVDRLTHRLFHHQHAGCHPANAERCSRPPRVLRALRRLGFRPGWDLTAHRRVVAEVYPHPALVRMLQLPRIIKYKRGPAASRHEEFRRLQRGLQTAIPLLFPMLELRDATPQLLVQPWSKQVEDLTDGLVCALIGLWHWRFRGRRSQILGNRRTGFILLPVI
;
A
#
# COMPACT_ATOMS: atom_id res chain seq x y z
N MET A 1 -18.11 3.59 3.01
CA MET A 1 -16.99 2.68 2.67
C MET A 1 -15.72 3.26 3.23
N VAL A 2 -14.77 2.44 3.67
CA VAL A 2 -13.46 2.88 4.15
C VAL A 2 -12.39 2.18 3.32
N LEU A 3 -11.37 2.91 2.91
CA LEU A 3 -10.19 2.38 2.26
C LEU A 3 -8.97 2.73 3.08
N ILE A 4 -8.14 1.75 3.40
CA ILE A 4 -6.94 1.96 4.22
C ILE A 4 -5.73 1.38 3.50
N GLY A 5 -4.73 2.22 3.25
CA GLY A 5 -3.42 1.83 2.77
C GLY A 5 -2.45 1.63 3.93
N ILE A 6 -1.65 0.58 3.87
CA ILE A 6 -0.71 0.22 4.94
C ILE A 6 0.65 -0.12 4.33
N ASP A 7 1.68 0.65 4.68
CA ASP A 7 3.08 0.23 4.56
C ASP A 7 3.42 -0.62 5.78
N LEU A 8 3.29 -1.94 5.64
CA LEU A 8 3.44 -2.88 6.74
C LEU A 8 4.90 -3.30 6.91
N ALA A 9 5.50 -2.99 8.02
CA ALA A 9 6.82 -3.49 8.38
C ALA A 9 6.84 -5.03 8.44
N TRP A 10 7.86 -5.65 7.83
CA TRP A 10 7.97 -7.11 7.81
C TRP A 10 8.42 -7.73 9.14
N GLY A 11 8.99 -6.90 10.02
CA GLY A 11 9.44 -7.27 11.37
C GLY A 11 8.81 -6.38 12.44
N GLU A 12 9.12 -6.67 13.71
CA GLU A 12 8.47 -6.02 14.85
C GLU A 12 9.15 -4.71 15.31
N ARG A 13 10.34 -4.41 14.80
CA ARG A 13 11.13 -3.24 15.23
C ARG A 13 10.64 -1.92 14.65
N ASN A 14 10.05 -1.97 13.47
CA ASN A 14 9.60 -0.78 12.76
C ASN A 14 8.11 -0.56 12.96
N ARG A 15 7.69 0.69 12.80
CA ARG A 15 6.28 1.08 12.78
C ARG A 15 5.69 0.87 11.40
N ASP A 16 4.38 0.91 11.33
CA ASP A 16 3.62 0.82 10.08
C ASP A 16 3.08 2.19 9.67
N GLY A 17 3.19 2.55 8.40
CA GLY A 17 2.55 3.76 7.88
C GLY A 17 1.12 3.46 7.43
N MET A 18 0.14 4.17 7.96
CA MET A 18 -1.27 4.02 7.57
C MET A 18 -1.82 5.31 6.99
N CYS A 19 -2.66 5.18 5.95
CA CYS A 19 -3.46 6.26 5.38
C CYS A 19 -4.90 5.78 5.20
N THR A 20 -5.86 6.58 5.68
CA THR A 20 -7.29 6.28 5.59
C THR A 20 -7.98 7.21 4.61
N ILE A 21 -8.73 6.65 3.67
CA ILE A 21 -9.59 7.38 2.73
C ILE A 21 -11.05 7.04 3.04
N HIS A 22 -11.84 8.08 3.27
CA HIS A 22 -13.27 7.98 3.52
C HIS A 22 -14.11 8.33 2.28
N PHE A 23 -15.23 7.63 2.18
CA PHE A 23 -16.26 7.87 1.18
C PHE A 23 -17.53 8.31 1.91
N THR A 24 -17.91 9.54 1.73
CA THR A 24 -19.16 10.13 2.27
C THR A 24 -20.12 10.49 1.15
N ARG A 25 -21.24 11.09 1.51
CA ARG A 25 -22.16 11.68 0.52
C ARG A 25 -21.57 12.92 -0.15
N ASP A 26 -20.68 13.62 0.56
CA ASP A 26 -20.11 14.90 0.12
C ASP A 26 -18.84 14.72 -0.72
N GLY A 27 -18.23 13.52 -0.72
CA GLY A 27 -17.03 13.25 -1.51
C GLY A 27 -16.14 12.12 -1.01
N VAL A 28 -14.95 12.09 -1.59
CA VAL A 28 -13.86 11.15 -1.24
C VAL A 28 -12.68 11.97 -0.73
N TYR A 29 -12.21 11.71 0.46
CA TYR A 29 -11.13 12.49 1.05
C TYR A 29 -10.18 11.63 1.89
N VAL A 30 -8.92 12.08 2.00
CA VAL A 30 -7.98 11.52 2.96
C VAL A 30 -8.39 12.03 4.34
N GLU A 31 -8.77 11.09 5.22
CA GLU A 31 -9.21 11.40 6.58
C GLU A 31 -8.03 11.68 7.49
N ASP A 32 -7.18 10.66 7.65
CA ASP A 32 -6.08 10.70 8.60
C ASP A 32 -4.92 9.78 8.24
N PHE A 33 -3.86 9.92 9.01
CA PHE A 33 -2.72 9.04 9.03
C PHE A 33 -2.52 8.48 10.45
N ALA A 34 -2.04 7.22 10.53
CA ALA A 34 -1.63 6.62 11.79
C ALA A 34 -0.26 5.96 11.64
N TYR A 35 0.45 5.84 12.75
CA TYR A 35 1.80 5.29 12.80
C TYR A 35 1.95 4.25 13.91
N PRO A 36 1.17 3.15 13.85
CA PRO A 36 1.15 2.12 14.88
C PRO A 36 2.47 1.37 14.99
N HIS A 37 2.76 0.85 16.18
CA HIS A 37 3.89 -0.01 16.47
C HIS A 37 3.42 -1.39 16.91
N GLY A 38 3.76 -2.40 16.10
CA GLY A 38 3.37 -3.79 16.38
C GLY A 38 1.92 -4.13 16.01
N ASP A 39 1.58 -5.41 16.20
CA ASP A 39 0.31 -5.94 15.72
C ASP A 39 -0.89 -5.42 16.53
N ASP A 40 -0.73 -5.24 17.84
CA ASP A 40 -1.85 -4.83 18.71
C ASP A 40 -2.31 -3.41 18.39
N GLN A 41 -1.38 -2.45 18.31
CA GLN A 41 -1.73 -1.07 17.91
C GLN A 41 -2.29 -1.01 16.49
N LEU A 42 -1.73 -1.80 15.55
CA LEU A 42 -2.26 -1.86 14.20
C LEU A 42 -3.72 -2.35 14.17
N ILE A 43 -4.04 -3.37 14.93
CA ILE A 43 -5.40 -3.91 15.00
C ILE A 43 -6.34 -2.94 15.71
N GLU A 44 -5.90 -2.27 16.77
CA GLU A 44 -6.68 -1.24 17.48
C GLU A 44 -7.01 -0.07 16.52
N GLU A 45 -6.03 0.47 15.79
CA GLU A 45 -6.23 1.51 14.79
C GLU A 45 -7.25 1.10 13.71
N LEU A 46 -7.21 -0.16 13.26
CA LEU A 46 -8.19 -0.67 12.32
C LEU A 46 -9.58 -0.80 12.93
N GLN A 47 -9.69 -1.24 14.18
CA GLN A 47 -10.98 -1.37 14.85
C GLN A 47 -11.66 -0.02 15.07
N GLN A 48 -10.90 1.03 15.41
CA GLN A 48 -11.43 2.39 15.58
C GLN A 48 -12.02 2.96 14.28
N ARG A 49 -11.47 2.57 13.11
CA ARG A 49 -11.90 3.06 11.78
C ARG A 49 -13.00 2.22 11.14
N LEU A 50 -13.28 1.04 11.68
CA LEU A 50 -14.19 0.07 11.10
C LEU A 50 -15.44 -0.11 11.93
N SER A 51 -16.57 0.41 11.51
CA SER A 51 -17.84 0.01 12.09
C SER A 51 -18.24 -1.42 11.67
N PRO A 52 -19.05 -2.14 12.45
CA PRO A 52 -19.50 -3.51 12.12
C PRO A 52 -20.12 -3.62 10.71
N SER A 53 -20.81 -2.59 10.27
CA SER A 53 -21.50 -2.54 8.97
C SER A 53 -20.65 -2.02 7.81
N SER A 54 -19.42 -1.50 8.06
CA SER A 54 -18.63 -0.86 7.01
C SER A 54 -18.12 -1.87 5.98
N ARG A 55 -18.22 -1.47 4.70
CA ARG A 55 -17.43 -2.09 3.64
C ARG A 55 -16.04 -1.49 3.68
N ALA A 56 -15.01 -2.34 3.56
CA ALA A 56 -13.63 -1.88 3.64
C ALA A 56 -12.73 -2.58 2.62
N LEU A 57 -11.77 -1.80 2.10
CA LEU A 57 -10.64 -2.31 1.33
C LEU A 57 -9.35 -1.94 2.05
N LEU A 58 -8.55 -2.93 2.43
CA LEU A 58 -7.17 -2.74 2.85
C LEU A 58 -6.22 -3.02 1.69
N THR A 59 -5.26 -2.15 1.47
CA THR A 59 -4.16 -2.34 0.52
C THR A 59 -2.84 -2.28 1.27
N VAL A 60 -2.10 -3.39 1.29
CA VAL A 60 -0.98 -3.62 2.19
C VAL A 60 0.30 -3.89 1.41
N ASP A 61 1.34 -3.08 1.63
CA ASP A 61 2.69 -3.33 1.09
C ASP A 61 3.41 -4.37 1.96
N ALA A 62 2.97 -5.61 1.87
CA ALA A 62 3.66 -6.74 2.48
C ALA A 62 3.18 -8.07 1.87
N PRO A 63 4.03 -9.11 1.90
CA PRO A 63 3.67 -10.44 1.42
C PRO A 63 2.69 -11.13 2.38
N LEU A 64 1.39 -10.99 2.13
CA LEU A 64 0.34 -11.52 3.02
C LEU A 64 0.20 -13.05 2.95
N VAL A 65 0.42 -13.62 1.76
CA VAL A 65 0.34 -15.07 1.50
C VAL A 65 1.72 -15.59 1.15
N VAL A 66 2.33 -16.35 2.06
CA VAL A 66 3.71 -16.85 1.97
C VAL A 66 3.73 -18.35 2.23
N PRO A 67 3.49 -19.18 1.21
CA PRO A 67 3.44 -20.64 1.36
C PRO A 67 4.82 -21.32 1.37
N ASN A 68 5.85 -20.65 0.84
CA ASN A 68 7.20 -21.19 0.70
C ASN A 68 8.05 -20.89 1.95
N ARG A 69 8.82 -21.88 2.36
CA ARG A 69 9.75 -21.72 3.49
C ARG A 69 10.96 -20.87 3.11
N ARG A 70 11.52 -21.06 1.91
CA ARG A 70 12.72 -20.39 1.38
C ARG A 70 12.52 -19.92 -0.06
N GLY A 71 13.44 -19.10 -0.55
CA GLY A 71 13.42 -18.57 -1.91
C GLY A 71 12.34 -17.51 -2.14
N SER A 72 11.87 -17.40 -3.37
CA SER A 72 10.88 -16.42 -3.81
C SER A 72 9.55 -17.08 -4.12
N ARG A 73 8.43 -16.41 -3.81
CA ARG A 73 7.10 -16.80 -4.29
C ARG A 73 7.05 -16.71 -5.83
N PRO A 74 6.14 -17.46 -6.49
CA PRO A 74 5.93 -17.30 -7.94
C PRO A 74 5.63 -15.84 -8.35
N VAL A 75 4.83 -15.12 -7.55
CA VAL A 75 4.49 -13.72 -7.81
C VAL A 75 5.70 -12.79 -7.69
N ASP A 76 6.62 -13.02 -6.75
CA ASP A 76 7.84 -12.22 -6.60
C ASP A 76 8.74 -12.35 -7.83
N ARG A 77 8.91 -13.58 -8.36
CA ARG A 77 9.67 -13.84 -9.59
C ARG A 77 9.01 -13.21 -10.81
N LEU A 78 7.68 -13.27 -10.89
CA LEU A 78 6.93 -12.64 -11.98
C LEU A 78 7.07 -11.12 -11.93
N THR A 79 6.89 -10.50 -10.77
CA THR A 79 7.04 -9.05 -10.59
C THR A 79 8.48 -8.61 -10.85
N HIS A 80 9.46 -9.38 -10.40
CA HIS A 80 10.86 -9.09 -10.71
C HIS A 80 11.12 -9.11 -12.22
N ARG A 81 10.65 -10.13 -12.93
CA ARG A 81 10.80 -10.24 -14.39
C ARG A 81 10.18 -9.05 -15.15
N LEU A 82 9.01 -8.60 -14.69
CA LEU A 82 8.30 -7.50 -15.35
C LEU A 82 8.91 -6.12 -15.07
N PHE A 83 9.48 -5.91 -13.88
CA PHE A 83 9.87 -4.58 -13.42
C PHE A 83 11.34 -4.41 -13.04
N HIS A 84 12.21 -5.44 -13.20
CA HIS A 84 13.63 -5.32 -12.82
C HIS A 84 14.37 -4.25 -13.62
N HIS A 85 14.04 -4.07 -14.90
CA HIS A 85 14.64 -3.05 -15.76
C HIS A 85 14.32 -1.61 -15.29
N GLN A 86 13.20 -1.44 -14.57
CA GLN A 86 12.82 -0.18 -13.93
C GLN A 86 13.32 -0.10 -12.47
N HIS A 87 14.12 -1.05 -12.00
CA HIS A 87 14.59 -1.22 -10.63
C HIS A 87 13.46 -1.43 -9.60
N ALA A 88 12.26 -1.82 -10.06
CA ALA A 88 11.07 -2.04 -9.24
C ALA A 88 10.73 -3.53 -9.04
N GLY A 89 11.72 -4.41 -9.17
CA GLY A 89 11.56 -5.84 -8.92
C GLY A 89 11.38 -6.17 -7.45
N CYS A 90 10.56 -7.19 -7.16
CA CYS A 90 10.30 -7.66 -5.80
C CYS A 90 11.54 -8.28 -5.13
N HIS A 91 11.62 -8.09 -3.82
CA HIS A 91 12.47 -8.90 -2.96
C HIS A 91 11.87 -10.29 -2.73
N PRO A 92 12.70 -11.33 -2.54
CA PRO A 92 12.22 -12.66 -2.19
C PRO A 92 11.44 -12.65 -0.87
N ALA A 93 10.17 -13.08 -0.92
CA ALA A 93 9.35 -13.30 0.25
C ALA A 93 9.24 -14.81 0.56
N ASN A 94 9.48 -15.16 1.82
CA ASN A 94 9.39 -16.52 2.34
C ASN A 94 9.19 -16.50 3.86
N ALA A 95 8.84 -17.64 4.45
CA ALA A 95 8.51 -17.73 5.87
C ALA A 95 9.68 -17.37 6.80
N GLU A 96 10.94 -17.56 6.37
CA GLU A 96 12.10 -17.20 7.17
C GLU A 96 12.32 -15.67 7.26
N ARG A 97 11.86 -14.90 6.26
CA ARG A 97 12.01 -13.44 6.19
C ARG A 97 10.75 -12.68 6.57
N CYS A 98 9.58 -13.29 6.39
CA CYS A 98 8.27 -12.63 6.44
C CYS A 98 7.36 -13.34 7.44
N SER A 99 7.73 -13.40 8.71
CA SER A 99 6.89 -14.04 9.74
C SER A 99 5.69 -13.19 10.14
N ARG A 100 5.85 -11.86 10.20
CA ARG A 100 4.84 -10.91 10.66
C ARG A 100 3.66 -10.76 9.68
N PRO A 101 3.83 -10.51 8.36
CA PRO A 101 2.70 -10.24 7.46
C PRO A 101 1.65 -11.36 7.41
N PRO A 102 1.99 -12.68 7.34
CA PRO A 102 1.00 -13.75 7.44
C PRO A 102 0.31 -13.82 8.82
N ARG A 103 0.96 -13.40 9.91
CA ARG A 103 0.36 -13.30 11.25
C ARG A 103 -0.68 -12.18 11.28
N VAL A 104 -0.34 -11.00 10.75
CA VAL A 104 -1.27 -9.88 10.58
C VAL A 104 -2.46 -10.30 9.72
N LEU A 105 -2.26 -11.02 8.62
CA LEU A 105 -3.37 -11.54 7.81
C LEU A 105 -4.33 -12.43 8.63
N ARG A 106 -3.82 -13.25 9.55
CA ARG A 106 -4.68 -14.05 10.44
C ARG A 106 -5.53 -13.16 11.37
N ALA A 107 -4.95 -12.09 11.91
CA ALA A 107 -5.70 -11.11 12.71
C ALA A 107 -6.75 -10.36 11.88
N LEU A 108 -6.41 -9.92 10.67
CA LEU A 108 -7.35 -9.31 9.74
C LEU A 108 -8.52 -10.22 9.37
N ARG A 109 -8.29 -11.52 9.25
CA ARG A 109 -9.38 -12.51 9.02
C ARG A 109 -10.38 -12.54 10.19
N ARG A 110 -9.92 -12.35 11.44
CA ARG A 110 -10.82 -12.23 12.61
C ARG A 110 -11.67 -10.97 12.57
N LEU A 111 -11.15 -9.90 11.96
CA LEU A 111 -11.90 -8.68 11.65
C LEU A 111 -12.80 -8.80 10.40
N GLY A 112 -12.93 -9.99 9.83
CA GLY A 112 -13.78 -10.26 8.68
C GLY A 112 -13.14 -10.00 7.30
N PHE A 113 -11.86 -9.64 7.23
CA PHE A 113 -11.19 -9.44 5.94
C PHE A 113 -10.90 -10.75 5.22
N ARG A 114 -11.05 -10.73 3.90
CA ARG A 114 -10.70 -11.83 3.01
C ARG A 114 -9.63 -11.40 2.02
N PRO A 115 -8.53 -12.17 1.86
CA PRO A 115 -7.51 -11.84 0.88
C PRO A 115 -8.06 -11.97 -0.54
N GLY A 116 -7.86 -10.93 -1.34
CA GLY A 116 -8.36 -10.89 -2.71
C GLY A 116 -8.42 -9.49 -3.28
N TRP A 117 -9.08 -9.37 -4.40
CA TRP A 117 -9.26 -8.12 -5.16
C TRP A 117 -10.69 -7.89 -5.62
N ASP A 118 -11.57 -8.86 -5.47
CA ASP A 118 -12.98 -8.74 -5.83
C ASP A 118 -13.75 -7.99 -4.73
N LEU A 119 -14.12 -6.74 -5.03
CA LEU A 119 -14.83 -5.87 -4.09
C LEU A 119 -16.32 -6.22 -3.96
N THR A 120 -16.85 -7.09 -4.81
CA THR A 120 -18.25 -7.53 -4.78
C THR A 120 -18.43 -8.80 -3.96
N ALA A 121 -17.43 -9.68 -3.94
CA ALA A 121 -17.48 -10.97 -3.28
C ALA A 121 -17.55 -10.89 -1.74
N HIS A 122 -16.93 -9.84 -1.14
CA HIS A 122 -16.83 -9.72 0.31
C HIS A 122 -17.00 -8.26 0.76
N ARG A 123 -17.56 -8.06 1.97
CA ARG A 123 -17.68 -6.70 2.56
C ARG A 123 -16.32 -6.10 2.92
N ARG A 124 -15.36 -6.94 3.34
CA ARG A 124 -14.01 -6.54 3.75
C ARG A 124 -12.99 -7.35 2.95
N VAL A 125 -12.23 -6.64 2.16
CA VAL A 125 -11.20 -7.21 1.29
C VAL A 125 -9.84 -6.69 1.71
N VAL A 126 -8.82 -7.56 1.72
CA VAL A 126 -7.43 -7.16 1.87
C VAL A 126 -6.62 -7.61 0.66
N ALA A 127 -5.93 -6.68 0.03
CA ALA A 127 -5.09 -6.92 -1.14
C ALA A 127 -3.62 -6.56 -0.84
N GLU A 128 -2.71 -7.46 -1.22
CA GLU A 128 -1.29 -7.14 -1.28
C GLU A 128 -1.04 -6.21 -2.47
N VAL A 129 -0.34 -5.11 -2.22
CA VAL A 129 0.09 -4.13 -3.22
C VAL A 129 1.61 -4.01 -3.19
N TYR A 130 2.18 -3.34 -4.20
CA TYR A 130 3.60 -3.04 -4.23
C TYR A 130 3.82 -1.62 -4.75
N PRO A 131 4.17 -0.65 -3.88
CA PRO A 131 4.32 0.76 -4.22
C PRO A 131 5.30 1.04 -5.35
N HIS A 132 6.47 0.40 -5.39
CA HIS A 132 7.50 0.70 -6.38
C HIS A 132 7.01 0.58 -7.84
N PRO A 133 6.50 -0.57 -8.33
CA PRO A 133 5.98 -0.65 -9.69
C PRO A 133 4.69 0.16 -9.88
N ALA A 134 3.90 0.38 -8.82
CA ALA A 134 2.74 1.26 -8.90
C ALA A 134 3.15 2.71 -9.15
N LEU A 135 4.14 3.24 -8.43
CA LEU A 135 4.71 4.58 -8.62
C LEU A 135 5.32 4.74 -10.01
N VAL A 136 6.04 3.72 -10.52
CA VAL A 136 6.57 3.74 -11.89
C VAL A 136 5.44 3.99 -12.89
N ARG A 137 4.29 3.32 -12.74
CA ARG A 137 3.13 3.49 -13.63
C ARG A 137 2.41 4.82 -13.39
N MET A 138 2.09 5.14 -12.14
CA MET A 138 1.32 6.33 -11.79
C MET A 138 2.05 7.63 -12.13
N LEU A 139 3.36 7.66 -11.96
CA LEU A 139 4.21 8.82 -12.24
C LEU A 139 4.89 8.75 -13.62
N GLN A 140 4.58 7.70 -14.42
CA GLN A 140 5.15 7.47 -15.75
C GLN A 140 6.69 7.51 -15.77
N LEU A 141 7.30 6.85 -14.79
CA LEU A 141 8.74 6.92 -14.58
C LEU A 141 9.48 5.87 -15.42
N PRO A 142 10.65 6.19 -16.01
CA PRO A 142 11.50 5.19 -16.65
C PRO A 142 12.12 4.22 -15.64
N ARG A 143 12.32 4.67 -14.38
CA ARG A 143 12.86 3.88 -13.25
C ARG A 143 12.30 4.39 -11.94
N ILE A 144 12.34 3.55 -10.88
CA ILE A 144 11.90 3.97 -9.53
C ILE A 144 12.68 5.18 -9.01
N ILE A 145 12.04 5.95 -8.16
CA ILE A 145 12.66 6.99 -7.33
C ILE A 145 13.34 6.30 -6.13
N LYS A 146 14.65 6.50 -5.92
CA LYS A 146 15.44 5.76 -4.92
C LYS A 146 15.44 6.43 -3.53
N TYR A 147 14.28 6.77 -3.01
CA TYR A 147 14.16 7.49 -1.72
C TYR A 147 14.42 6.64 -0.47
N LYS A 148 14.44 5.30 -0.59
CA LYS A 148 14.67 4.37 0.56
C LYS A 148 16.14 3.97 0.73
N ARG A 149 17.01 4.25 -0.22
CA ARG A 149 18.41 3.75 -0.24
C ARG A 149 19.39 4.80 -0.74
N GLY A 150 20.64 4.68 -0.27
CA GLY A 150 21.75 5.55 -0.66
C GLY A 150 22.14 6.55 0.43
N PRO A 151 23.07 7.47 0.14
CA PRO A 151 23.48 8.54 1.06
C PRO A 151 22.29 9.41 1.50
N ALA A 152 22.34 9.97 2.71
CA ALA A 152 21.22 10.74 3.27
C ALA A 152 20.78 11.90 2.36
N ALA A 153 21.73 12.69 1.85
CA ALA A 153 21.43 13.81 0.96
C ALA A 153 20.65 13.35 -0.30
N SER A 154 21.12 12.29 -0.95
CA SER A 154 20.43 11.73 -2.13
C SER A 154 19.03 11.21 -1.79
N ARG A 155 18.86 10.56 -0.63
CA ARG A 155 17.52 10.09 -0.19
C ARG A 155 16.57 11.25 0.02
N HIS A 156 17.01 12.33 0.65
CA HIS A 156 16.20 13.53 0.88
C HIS A 156 15.79 14.20 -0.44
N GLU A 157 16.68 14.25 -1.41
CA GLU A 157 16.37 14.80 -2.73
C GLU A 157 15.39 13.92 -3.49
N GLU A 158 15.63 12.61 -3.54
CA GLU A 158 14.74 11.65 -4.20
C GLU A 158 13.37 11.59 -3.49
N PHE A 159 13.32 11.76 -2.17
CA PHE A 159 12.05 11.83 -1.45
C PHE A 159 11.26 13.09 -1.82
N ARG A 160 11.91 14.24 -1.91
CA ARG A 160 11.27 15.48 -2.42
C ARG A 160 10.79 15.32 -3.86
N ARG A 161 11.51 14.58 -4.68
CA ARG A 161 11.09 14.25 -6.05
C ARG A 161 9.81 13.38 -6.04
N LEU A 162 9.73 12.39 -5.15
CA LEU A 162 8.51 11.59 -4.94
C LEU A 162 7.34 12.47 -4.53
N GLN A 163 7.52 13.32 -3.51
CA GLN A 163 6.47 14.23 -3.03
C GLN A 163 5.93 15.13 -4.15
N ARG A 164 6.82 15.79 -4.93
CA ARG A 164 6.41 16.59 -6.10
C ARG A 164 5.66 15.76 -7.15
N GLY A 165 6.14 14.55 -7.41
CA GLY A 165 5.45 13.62 -8.32
C GLY A 165 4.04 13.29 -7.86
N LEU A 166 3.84 13.03 -6.56
CA LEU A 166 2.53 12.77 -5.98
C LEU A 166 1.63 14.01 -6.01
N GLN A 167 2.15 15.19 -5.67
CA GLN A 167 1.41 16.47 -5.75
C GLN A 167 0.86 16.73 -7.17
N THR A 168 1.62 16.37 -8.21
CA THR A 168 1.19 16.50 -9.60
C THR A 168 0.22 15.40 -10.02
N ALA A 169 0.52 14.13 -9.66
CA ALA A 169 -0.25 12.99 -10.14
C ALA A 169 -1.60 12.81 -9.43
N ILE A 170 -1.71 13.14 -8.14
CA ILE A 170 -2.94 12.93 -7.38
C ILE A 170 -4.12 13.69 -8.02
N PRO A 171 -4.09 15.00 -8.27
CA PRO A 171 -5.23 15.70 -8.86
C PRO A 171 -5.56 15.22 -10.28
N LEU A 172 -4.58 14.75 -11.04
CA LEU A 172 -4.79 14.23 -12.40
C LEU A 172 -5.44 12.84 -12.40
N LEU A 173 -4.93 11.94 -11.56
CA LEU A 173 -5.39 10.55 -11.50
C LEU A 173 -6.63 10.36 -10.63
N PHE A 174 -6.80 11.20 -9.62
CA PHE A 174 -7.87 11.11 -8.63
C PHE A 174 -8.60 12.45 -8.44
N PRO A 175 -9.21 13.03 -9.50
CA PRO A 175 -9.84 14.36 -9.41
C PRO A 175 -10.99 14.44 -8.40
N MET A 176 -11.50 13.27 -7.93
CA MET A 176 -12.52 13.22 -6.88
C MET A 176 -11.93 13.21 -5.46
N LEU A 177 -10.60 13.03 -5.31
CA LEU A 177 -9.97 12.92 -4.00
C LEU A 177 -9.61 14.29 -3.46
N GLU A 178 -10.22 14.67 -2.36
CA GLU A 178 -9.86 15.86 -1.61
C GLU A 178 -8.70 15.55 -0.65
N LEU A 179 -7.66 16.36 -0.73
CA LEU A 179 -6.52 16.29 0.19
C LEU A 179 -6.77 17.29 1.33
N ARG A 180 -7.24 16.80 2.48
CA ARG A 180 -7.52 17.62 3.66
C ARG A 180 -6.31 17.68 4.57
N ASP A 181 -6.15 18.82 5.24
CA ASP A 181 -5.24 19.08 6.37
C ASP A 181 -3.86 18.38 6.33
N ALA A 182 -3.79 17.15 6.83
CA ALA A 182 -2.53 16.45 7.02
C ALA A 182 -1.84 16.02 5.71
N THR A 183 -2.59 15.82 4.62
CA THR A 183 -2.00 15.28 3.37
C THR A 183 -1.15 16.31 2.62
N PRO A 184 -1.60 17.57 2.38
CA PRO A 184 -0.75 18.59 1.81
C PRO A 184 0.49 18.84 2.66
N GLN A 185 0.36 18.80 3.99
CA GLN A 185 1.49 18.94 4.91
C GLN A 185 2.48 17.78 4.77
N LEU A 186 2.01 16.52 4.75
CA LEU A 186 2.85 15.35 4.56
C LEU A 186 3.68 15.44 3.27
N LEU A 187 3.08 15.93 2.19
CA LEU A 187 3.73 16.02 0.88
C LEU A 187 4.74 17.18 0.74
N VAL A 188 4.95 17.98 1.79
CA VAL A 188 5.99 19.05 1.83
C VAL A 188 6.95 18.87 3.01
N GLN A 189 6.68 17.97 3.95
CA GLN A 189 7.55 17.75 5.10
C GLN A 189 8.92 17.20 4.67
N PRO A 190 10.00 17.62 5.34
CA PRO A 190 11.32 17.02 5.15
C PRO A 190 11.29 15.52 5.41
N TRP A 191 12.18 14.79 4.76
CA TRP A 191 12.31 13.38 4.99
C TRP A 191 12.58 13.05 6.46
N SER A 192 11.80 12.16 7.00
CA SER A 192 12.06 11.38 8.19
C SER A 192 11.54 9.97 7.94
N LYS A 193 11.92 8.99 8.76
CA LYS A 193 11.41 7.62 8.58
C LYS A 193 9.88 7.58 8.71
N GLN A 194 9.31 8.33 9.64
CA GLN A 194 7.87 8.44 9.80
C GLN A 194 7.19 9.03 8.56
N VAL A 195 7.71 10.14 8.03
CA VAL A 195 7.15 10.79 6.84
C VAL A 195 7.24 9.88 5.61
N GLU A 196 8.33 9.11 5.48
CA GLU A 196 8.49 8.09 4.43
C GLU A 196 7.41 7.01 4.54
N ASP A 197 7.25 6.39 5.72
CA ASP A 197 6.31 5.30 5.94
C ASP A 197 4.84 5.77 5.75
N LEU A 198 4.49 6.97 6.23
CA LEU A 198 3.16 7.56 6.02
C LEU A 198 2.90 7.87 4.53
N THR A 199 3.93 8.33 3.81
CA THR A 199 3.82 8.56 2.36
C THR A 199 3.61 7.24 1.61
N ASP A 200 4.28 6.17 2.00
CA ASP A 200 4.07 4.83 1.42
C ASP A 200 2.69 4.27 1.77
N GLY A 201 2.18 4.53 2.98
CA GLY A 201 0.80 4.24 3.35
C GLY A 201 -0.21 4.97 2.45
N LEU A 202 0.04 6.25 2.13
CA LEU A 202 -0.76 7.01 1.16
C LEU A 202 -0.70 6.35 -0.22
N VAL A 203 0.48 5.98 -0.72
CA VAL A 203 0.61 5.29 -2.02
C VAL A 203 -0.17 3.98 -2.04
N CYS A 204 -0.10 3.18 -0.96
CA CYS A 204 -0.93 1.98 -0.83
C CYS A 204 -2.42 2.31 -0.93
N ALA A 205 -2.88 3.36 -0.24
CA ALA A 205 -4.28 3.81 -0.31
C ALA A 205 -4.67 4.26 -1.73
N LEU A 206 -3.81 4.99 -2.43
CA LEU A 206 -4.05 5.42 -3.81
C LEU A 206 -4.17 4.25 -4.78
N ILE A 207 -3.38 3.17 -4.61
CA ILE A 207 -3.53 1.94 -5.40
C ILE A 207 -4.92 1.34 -5.17
N GLY A 208 -5.37 1.29 -3.93
CA GLY A 208 -6.71 0.81 -3.57
C GLY A 208 -7.82 1.69 -4.14
N LEU A 209 -7.66 3.01 -4.07
CA LEU A 209 -8.62 3.96 -4.65
C LEU A 209 -8.73 3.81 -6.17
N TRP A 210 -7.62 3.61 -6.86
CA TRP A 210 -7.61 3.29 -8.29
C TRP A 210 -8.38 2.02 -8.59
N HIS A 211 -8.12 0.96 -7.85
CA HIS A 211 -8.81 -0.31 -8.00
C HIS A 211 -10.32 -0.18 -7.78
N TRP A 212 -10.72 0.51 -6.74
CA TRP A 212 -12.13 0.77 -6.43
C TRP A 212 -12.79 1.63 -7.52
N ARG A 213 -12.17 2.77 -7.92
CA ARG A 213 -12.70 3.70 -8.92
C ARG A 213 -13.04 3.00 -10.24
N PHE A 214 -12.16 2.16 -10.71
CA PHE A 214 -12.34 1.45 -11.98
C PHE A 214 -12.97 0.06 -11.82
N ARG A 215 -13.45 -0.29 -10.63
CA ARG A 215 -14.06 -1.60 -10.32
C ARG A 215 -13.17 -2.76 -10.80
N GLY A 216 -11.88 -2.67 -10.59
CA GLY A 216 -10.87 -3.63 -10.98
C GLY A 216 -10.48 -3.64 -12.46
N ARG A 217 -11.23 -2.99 -13.35
CA ARG A 217 -10.99 -3.03 -14.82
C ARG A 217 -9.66 -2.44 -15.26
N ARG A 218 -9.11 -1.50 -14.48
CA ARG A 218 -7.77 -0.91 -14.70
C ARG A 218 -6.80 -1.35 -13.61
N SER A 219 -6.85 -2.63 -13.25
CA SER A 219 -5.93 -3.22 -12.31
C SER A 219 -5.37 -4.52 -12.85
N GLN A 220 -4.10 -4.71 -12.69
CA GLN A 220 -3.41 -5.96 -13.00
C GLN A 220 -3.22 -6.76 -11.72
N ILE A 221 -3.61 -8.03 -11.75
CA ILE A 221 -3.34 -8.99 -10.69
C ILE A 221 -2.20 -9.88 -11.15
N LEU A 222 -1.08 -9.82 -10.45
CA LEU A 222 0.03 -10.75 -10.62
C LEU A 222 -0.10 -11.87 -9.60
N GLY A 223 0.08 -13.13 -10.02
CA GLY A 223 -0.02 -14.28 -9.13
C GLY A 223 -1.45 -14.76 -8.87
N ASN A 224 -1.66 -15.41 -7.73
CA ASN A 224 -2.95 -15.99 -7.36
C ASN A 224 -3.15 -16.08 -5.84
N ARG A 225 -4.38 -16.39 -5.39
CA ARG A 225 -4.75 -16.46 -3.96
C ARG A 225 -4.02 -17.54 -3.16
N ARG A 226 -3.51 -18.61 -3.81
CA ARG A 226 -2.85 -19.74 -3.12
C ARG A 226 -1.38 -19.49 -2.87
N THR A 227 -0.68 -18.85 -3.82
CA THR A 227 0.78 -18.69 -3.78
C THR A 227 1.22 -17.24 -3.57
N GLY A 228 0.26 -16.33 -3.33
CA GLY A 228 0.45 -14.90 -3.22
C GLY A 228 0.08 -14.18 -4.51
N PHE A 229 -0.39 -12.96 -4.38
CA PHE A 229 -0.74 -12.09 -5.49
C PHE A 229 -0.35 -10.63 -5.16
N ILE A 230 -0.15 -9.84 -6.18
CA ILE A 230 0.09 -8.40 -6.07
C ILE A 230 -0.89 -7.68 -6.99
N LEU A 231 -1.59 -6.69 -6.43
CA LEU A 231 -2.50 -5.79 -7.12
C LEU A 231 -1.72 -4.52 -7.56
N LEU A 232 -1.74 -4.21 -8.85
CA LEU A 232 -1.09 -3.03 -9.43
C LEU A 232 -2.06 -2.22 -10.28
N PRO A 233 -1.95 -0.87 -10.31
CA PRO A 233 -2.73 -0.04 -11.22
C PRO A 233 -2.23 -0.23 -12.67
N VAL A 234 -3.14 -0.06 -13.63
CA VAL A 234 -2.87 0.11 -15.07
C VAL A 234 -3.35 1.50 -15.44
N ILE A 235 -2.42 2.39 -15.73
CA ILE A 235 -2.67 3.81 -16.01
C ILE A 235 -2.93 4.02 -17.50
#